data_badca692ddc8f581d9e329e1453cf63f
#
_entry.id   badca692ddc8f581d9e329e1453cf63f
#
_cell.length_a   1.000
_cell.length_b   1.000
_cell.length_c   1.000
_cell.angle_alpha   90.00
_cell.angle_beta   90.00
_cell.angle_gamma   90.00
#
_symmetry.space_group_name_H-M   'P 1'
#
loop_
_entity.id
_entity.type
_entity.pdbx_description
1 polymer ?
#
loop_
_entity_poly.entity_id
_entity_poly.type
_entity_poly.pdbx_seq_one_letter_code
_entity_poly.pdbx_strand_id
1 'polypeptide(L)'
;QNLMAVRFGNMLFEPLWNSQYIDHIQVTVAESVGVEGRGSYYDQAGAMRDMIQNHLMQLLCLIAMEPPAKFSPDAVRDEKLKVIRALDPISSSDIVRGQYSNSGSDKSYLEAVDNPSSKTESFIALKVQISNWRWAGTPFYLRTGKKLKARCSEIAVVFKETPHSIFGPDAGSHRNALIIRLQPDEGMTMDLT
;
A
#
# COMPACT_ATOMS: atom_id res chain seq x y z
N GLN A 1 14.86 1.03 -5.06
CA GLN A 1 15.72 0.28 -5.98
C GLN A 1 15.36 -1.22 -5.93
N ASN A 2 15.23 -1.82 -4.75
CA ASN A 2 15.00 -3.27 -4.59
C ASN A 2 13.68 -3.77 -5.21
N LEU A 3 12.58 -3.02 -5.09
CA LEU A 3 11.29 -3.42 -5.71
C LEU A 3 11.39 -3.51 -7.25
N MET A 4 12.12 -2.62 -7.89
CA MET A 4 12.34 -2.69 -9.34
C MET A 4 13.22 -3.88 -9.73
N ALA A 5 14.23 -4.21 -8.91
CA ALA A 5 15.06 -5.39 -9.13
C ALA A 5 14.25 -6.68 -8.99
N VAL A 6 13.35 -6.77 -8.01
CA VAL A 6 12.43 -7.90 -7.86
C VAL A 6 11.56 -8.06 -9.09
N ARG A 7 10.96 -6.99 -9.58
CA ARG A 7 10.06 -7.04 -10.74
C ARG A 7 10.79 -7.25 -12.07
N PHE A 8 11.80 -6.43 -12.34
CA PHE A 8 12.39 -6.30 -13.68
C PHE A 8 13.76 -6.95 -13.81
N GLY A 9 14.37 -7.37 -12.71
CA GLY A 9 15.59 -8.16 -12.69
C GLY A 9 15.37 -9.66 -12.71
N ASN A 10 14.11 -10.12 -12.69
CA ASN A 10 13.74 -11.53 -12.62
C ASN A 10 12.61 -11.88 -13.59
N MET A 11 12.76 -12.98 -14.31
CA MET A 11 11.66 -13.53 -15.12
C MET A 11 10.62 -14.31 -14.27
N LEU A 12 10.88 -14.51 -12.98
CA LEU A 12 10.00 -15.31 -12.14
C LEU A 12 8.65 -14.64 -11.88
N PHE A 13 8.66 -13.33 -11.59
CA PHE A 13 7.47 -12.62 -11.14
C PHE A 13 6.71 -11.92 -12.27
N GLU A 14 7.40 -11.32 -13.21
CA GLU A 14 6.77 -10.47 -14.22
C GLU A 14 5.66 -11.15 -15.05
N PRO A 15 5.76 -12.43 -15.44
CA PRO A 15 4.66 -13.13 -16.12
C PRO A 15 3.39 -13.26 -15.27
N LEU A 16 3.54 -13.29 -13.95
CA LEU A 16 2.43 -13.39 -12.98
C LEU A 16 1.93 -12.02 -12.50
N TRP A 17 2.61 -10.93 -12.88
CA TRP A 17 2.39 -9.59 -12.35
C TRP A 17 1.28 -8.83 -13.07
N ASN A 18 0.06 -9.39 -13.01
CA ASN A 18 -1.11 -8.85 -13.70
C ASN A 18 -2.42 -9.35 -13.08
N SER A 19 -3.54 -8.81 -13.53
CA SER A 19 -4.89 -9.12 -13.05
C SER A 19 -5.36 -10.56 -13.32
N GLN A 20 -4.66 -11.34 -14.16
CA GLN A 20 -5.00 -12.75 -14.37
C GLN A 20 -4.63 -13.61 -13.15
N TYR A 21 -3.51 -13.29 -12.49
CA TYR A 21 -2.96 -14.08 -11.39
C TYR A 21 -3.09 -13.40 -10.03
N ILE A 22 -3.09 -12.07 -9.97
CA ILE A 22 -3.16 -11.32 -8.71
C ILE A 22 -4.62 -11.01 -8.39
N ASP A 23 -5.02 -11.36 -7.16
CA ASP A 23 -6.34 -11.04 -6.61
C ASP A 23 -6.39 -9.58 -6.15
N HIS A 24 -5.45 -9.20 -5.29
CA HIS A 24 -5.31 -7.82 -4.83
C HIS A 24 -3.89 -7.53 -4.36
N ILE A 25 -3.59 -6.25 -4.18
CA ILE A 25 -2.32 -5.78 -3.63
C ILE A 25 -2.59 -4.89 -2.42
N GLN A 26 -1.85 -5.07 -1.33
CA GLN A 26 -1.91 -4.23 -0.14
C GLN A 26 -0.57 -3.52 0.04
N VAL A 27 -0.60 -2.21 0.23
CA VAL A 27 0.58 -1.39 0.56
C VAL A 27 0.34 -0.77 1.92
N THR A 28 1.15 -1.13 2.88
CA THR A 28 1.06 -0.65 4.25
C THR A 28 2.31 0.12 4.63
N VAL A 29 2.13 1.34 5.14
CA VAL A 29 3.18 2.11 5.81
C VAL A 29 2.67 2.50 7.18
N ALA A 30 3.07 1.76 8.20
CA ALA A 30 2.65 1.93 9.58
C ALA A 30 3.75 2.58 10.42
N GLU A 31 3.38 3.54 11.25
CA GLU A 31 4.26 4.18 12.24
C GLU A 31 3.77 3.89 13.65
N SER A 32 4.69 3.51 14.55
CA SER A 32 4.36 3.28 15.97
C SER A 32 4.36 4.57 16.79
N VAL A 33 4.96 5.65 16.27
CA VAL A 33 5.01 6.95 16.90
C VAL A 33 3.79 7.82 16.55
N GLY A 34 3.48 8.80 17.39
CA GLY A 34 2.43 9.79 17.14
C GLY A 34 2.91 10.98 16.31
N VAL A 35 2.21 12.11 16.43
CA VAL A 35 2.61 13.36 15.78
C VAL A 35 3.74 14.06 16.51
N GLU A 36 3.95 13.75 17.79
CA GLU A 36 4.98 14.29 18.69
C GLU A 36 5.13 15.82 18.54
N GLY A 37 6.31 16.38 18.49
CA GLY A 37 6.54 17.83 18.35
C GLY A 37 6.08 18.47 17.03
N ARG A 38 5.43 17.72 16.12
CA ARG A 38 4.97 18.19 14.80
C ARG A 38 3.45 18.33 14.69
N GLY A 39 2.74 18.39 15.83
CA GLY A 39 1.27 18.38 15.86
C GLY A 39 0.63 19.46 14.98
N SER A 40 1.08 20.72 15.07
CA SER A 40 0.54 21.84 14.29
C SER A 40 0.71 21.69 12.78
N TYR A 41 1.85 21.15 12.33
CA TYR A 41 2.07 20.83 10.92
C TYR A 41 1.18 19.69 10.47
N TYR A 42 1.15 18.60 11.26
CA TYR A 42 0.42 17.42 10.88
C TYR A 42 -1.09 17.65 10.84
N ASP A 43 -1.61 18.50 11.72
CA ASP A 43 -3.04 18.84 11.76
C ASP A 43 -3.51 19.60 10.50
N GLN A 44 -2.60 20.21 9.76
CA GLN A 44 -2.88 20.84 8.47
C GLN A 44 -2.73 19.88 7.29
N ALA A 45 -1.85 18.89 7.41
CA ALA A 45 -1.53 17.96 6.32
C ALA A 45 -2.40 16.69 6.36
N GLY A 46 -2.44 16.01 7.51
CA GLY A 46 -3.05 14.70 7.68
C GLY A 46 -2.30 13.56 6.97
N ALA A 47 -2.73 12.34 7.24
CA ALA A 47 -2.14 11.15 6.65
C ALA A 47 -2.31 11.10 5.11
N MET A 48 -3.37 11.70 4.58
CA MET A 48 -3.61 11.76 3.13
C MET A 48 -2.48 12.50 2.40
N ARG A 49 -2.17 13.72 2.82
CA ARG A 49 -1.17 14.55 2.13
C ARG A 49 0.25 14.13 2.49
N ASP A 50 0.49 13.85 3.78
CA ASP A 50 1.83 13.51 4.27
C ASP A 50 2.31 12.16 3.75
N MET A 51 1.45 11.14 3.73
CA MET A 51 1.83 9.78 3.43
C MET A 51 1.26 9.24 2.11
N ILE A 52 -0.05 9.38 1.86
CA ILE A 52 -0.66 8.80 0.65
C ILE A 52 -0.12 9.49 -0.61
N GLN A 53 -0.25 10.81 -0.71
CA GLN A 53 0.15 11.57 -1.90
C GLN A 53 1.65 11.52 -2.19
N ASN A 54 2.47 11.33 -1.18
CA ASN A 54 3.92 11.24 -1.33
C ASN A 54 4.40 9.79 -1.41
N HIS A 55 4.41 9.09 -0.26
CA HIS A 55 5.09 7.81 -0.15
C HIS A 55 4.33 6.65 -0.78
N LEU A 56 3.02 6.50 -0.47
CA LEU A 56 2.27 5.34 -0.92
C LEU A 56 1.98 5.40 -2.42
N MET A 57 1.73 6.58 -2.98
CA MET A 57 1.56 6.74 -4.41
C MET A 57 2.83 6.42 -5.20
N GLN A 58 4.02 6.70 -4.66
CA GLN A 58 5.27 6.27 -5.27
C GLN A 58 5.42 4.75 -5.27
N LEU A 59 5.08 4.09 -4.16
CA LEU A 59 5.08 2.63 -4.08
C LEU A 59 4.06 2.02 -5.03
N LEU A 60 2.83 2.54 -5.05
CA LEU A 60 1.79 2.11 -5.99
C LEU A 60 2.29 2.17 -7.44
N CYS A 61 2.88 3.30 -7.84
CA CYS A 61 3.41 3.46 -9.19
C CYS A 61 4.51 2.43 -9.50
N LEU A 62 5.46 2.21 -8.58
CA LEU A 62 6.54 1.23 -8.78
C LEU A 62 6.02 -0.21 -8.87
N ILE A 63 4.92 -0.53 -8.17
CA ILE A 63 4.27 -1.84 -8.24
C ILE A 63 3.51 -2.00 -9.55
N ALA A 64 2.82 -0.97 -10.00
CA ALA A 64 1.84 -1.07 -11.09
C ALA A 64 2.38 -0.70 -12.48
N MET A 65 3.52 -0.01 -12.56
CA MET A 65 4.07 0.47 -13.84
C MET A 65 4.55 -0.66 -14.74
N GLU A 66 4.63 -0.37 -16.05
CA GLU A 66 5.31 -1.24 -17.02
C GLU A 66 6.83 -1.16 -16.87
N PRO A 67 7.58 -2.17 -17.32
CA PRO A 67 9.03 -2.10 -17.38
C PRO A 67 9.49 -0.90 -18.20
N PRO A 68 10.30 0.04 -17.64
CA PRO A 68 10.82 1.13 -18.42
C PRO A 68 11.85 0.61 -19.45
N ALA A 69 11.92 1.24 -20.63
CA ALA A 69 12.86 0.85 -21.68
C ALA A 69 14.34 0.90 -21.24
N LYS A 70 14.64 1.73 -20.26
CA LYS A 70 15.97 1.85 -19.63
C LYS A 70 15.84 2.36 -18.20
N PHE A 71 16.81 2.04 -17.36
CA PHE A 71 16.86 2.57 -15.98
C PHE A 71 17.41 4.00 -15.98
N SER A 72 16.52 4.96 -16.26
CA SER A 72 16.80 6.40 -16.14
C SER A 72 15.65 7.11 -15.41
N PRO A 73 15.92 8.24 -14.74
CA PRO A 73 14.88 8.98 -14.01
C PRO A 73 13.67 9.34 -14.87
N ASP A 74 13.88 9.78 -16.10
CA ASP A 74 12.80 10.17 -17.01
C ASP A 74 11.97 8.97 -17.46
N ALA A 75 12.61 7.86 -17.88
CA ALA A 75 11.87 6.66 -18.29
C ALA A 75 11.03 6.07 -17.14
N VAL A 76 11.56 6.05 -15.92
CA VAL A 76 10.81 5.60 -14.73
C VAL A 76 9.66 6.56 -14.42
N ARG A 77 9.88 7.87 -14.53
CA ARG A 77 8.83 8.88 -14.31
C ARG A 77 7.71 8.76 -15.32
N ASP A 78 8.02 8.52 -16.58
CA ASP A 78 7.03 8.36 -17.64
C ASP A 78 6.13 7.15 -17.41
N GLU A 79 6.69 6.01 -16.99
CA GLU A 79 5.90 4.83 -16.63
C GLU A 79 5.03 5.07 -15.39
N LYS A 80 5.53 5.74 -14.36
CA LYS A 80 4.73 6.15 -13.21
C LYS A 80 3.56 7.04 -13.60
N LEU A 81 3.79 7.99 -14.52
CA LEU A 81 2.74 8.90 -14.99
C LEU A 81 1.61 8.16 -15.70
N LYS A 82 1.91 7.09 -16.45
CA LYS A 82 0.88 6.24 -17.06
C LYS A 82 -0.01 5.58 -16.01
N VAL A 83 0.55 5.11 -14.90
CA VAL A 83 -0.22 4.56 -13.78
C VAL A 83 -1.14 5.63 -13.18
N ILE A 84 -0.62 6.81 -12.88
CA ILE A 84 -1.42 7.92 -12.32
C ILE A 84 -2.58 8.30 -13.23
N ARG A 85 -2.36 8.35 -14.55
CA ARG A 85 -3.41 8.67 -15.54
C ARG A 85 -4.47 7.58 -15.68
N ALA A 86 -4.16 6.36 -15.29
CA ALA A 86 -5.07 5.22 -15.33
C ALA A 86 -5.81 4.97 -14.00
N LEU A 87 -5.57 5.80 -12.98
CA LEU A 87 -6.30 5.70 -11.71
C LEU A 87 -7.75 6.12 -11.89
N ASP A 88 -8.65 5.29 -11.38
CA ASP A 88 -10.06 5.66 -11.29
C ASP A 88 -10.29 6.71 -10.20
N PRO A 89 -11.32 7.56 -10.33
CA PRO A 89 -11.73 8.46 -9.26
C PRO A 89 -12.07 7.68 -7.98
N ILE A 90 -11.48 8.07 -6.86
CA ILE A 90 -11.70 7.44 -5.55
C ILE A 90 -13.00 8.01 -4.96
N SER A 91 -13.95 7.13 -4.63
CA SER A 91 -15.20 7.55 -3.98
C SER A 91 -15.04 7.59 -2.45
N SER A 92 -15.97 8.26 -1.77
CA SER A 92 -15.97 8.31 -0.31
C SER A 92 -16.18 6.93 0.34
N SER A 93 -16.84 6.01 -0.36
CA SER A 93 -17.03 4.62 0.09
C SER A 93 -15.75 3.78 0.05
N ASP A 94 -14.75 4.23 -0.71
CA ASP A 94 -13.45 3.56 -0.83
C ASP A 94 -12.43 4.09 0.17
N ILE A 95 -12.85 4.97 1.09
CA ILE A 95 -11.97 5.66 2.06
C ILE A 95 -12.43 5.38 3.49
N VAL A 96 -11.50 4.93 4.32
CA VAL A 96 -11.67 4.87 5.78
C VAL A 96 -10.65 5.80 6.42
N ARG A 97 -11.12 6.71 7.31
CA ARG A 97 -10.28 7.66 8.05
C ARG A 97 -10.49 7.50 9.55
N GLY A 98 -9.44 7.73 10.31
CA GLY A 98 -9.51 7.69 11.76
C GLY A 98 -8.43 8.52 12.43
N GLN A 99 -8.58 8.69 13.72
CA GLN A 99 -7.61 9.30 14.62
C GLN A 99 -7.28 8.30 15.73
N TYR A 100 -6.02 8.29 16.21
CA TYR A 100 -5.71 7.47 17.38
C TYR A 100 -6.31 8.09 18.64
N SER A 101 -6.81 7.25 19.51
CA SER A 101 -7.38 7.62 20.82
C SER A 101 -6.34 7.44 21.94
N ASN A 102 -6.69 7.88 23.15
CA ASN A 102 -5.89 7.64 24.34
C ASN A 102 -5.70 6.14 24.57
N SER A 103 -4.50 5.76 25.00
CA SER A 103 -4.18 4.41 25.43
C SER A 103 -3.23 4.50 26.64
N GLY A 104 -3.73 4.19 27.82
CA GLY A 104 -2.97 4.33 29.06
C GLY A 104 -2.56 5.80 29.33
N SER A 105 -1.25 6.05 29.41
CA SER A 105 -0.67 7.40 29.59
C SER A 105 -0.48 8.18 28.28
N ASP A 106 -0.74 7.55 27.13
CA ASP A 106 -0.51 8.17 25.84
C ASP A 106 -1.63 9.15 25.48
N LYS A 107 -1.27 10.33 25.01
CA LYS A 107 -2.20 11.35 24.53
C LYS A 107 -2.94 10.86 23.29
N SER A 108 -4.22 11.23 23.18
CA SER A 108 -4.99 11.13 21.95
C SER A 108 -4.40 12.05 20.86
N TYR A 109 -4.87 11.85 19.63
CA TYR A 109 -4.51 12.74 18.51
C TYR A 109 -4.89 14.20 18.80
N LEU A 110 -6.13 14.43 19.27
CA LEU A 110 -6.64 15.78 19.56
C LEU A 110 -5.81 16.52 20.61
N GLU A 111 -5.39 15.82 21.67
CA GLU A 111 -4.51 16.36 22.69
C GLU A 111 -3.09 16.59 22.16
N ALA A 112 -2.60 15.72 21.29
CA ALA A 112 -1.25 15.82 20.73
C ALA A 112 -1.09 16.97 19.73
N VAL A 113 -2.19 17.37 19.05
CA VAL A 113 -2.21 18.52 18.14
C VAL A 113 -2.71 19.82 18.79
N ASP A 114 -3.12 19.76 20.06
CA ASP A 114 -3.73 20.86 20.81
C ASP A 114 -4.94 21.49 20.09
N ASN A 115 -5.77 20.64 19.47
CA ASN A 115 -6.94 21.06 18.72
C ASN A 115 -8.10 20.07 18.93
N PRO A 116 -8.97 20.28 19.95
CA PRO A 116 -10.05 19.37 20.29
C PRO A 116 -11.13 19.25 19.22
N SER A 117 -11.17 20.15 18.24
CA SER A 117 -12.13 20.12 17.12
C SER A 117 -11.53 19.58 15.83
N SER A 118 -10.29 19.12 15.84
CA SER A 118 -9.62 18.61 14.64
C SER A 118 -10.34 17.39 14.05
N LYS A 119 -10.50 17.42 12.72
CA LYS A 119 -11.03 16.32 11.91
C LYS A 119 -9.96 15.72 10.99
N THR A 120 -8.70 16.13 11.17
CA THR A 120 -7.57 15.67 10.36
C THR A 120 -7.24 14.23 10.74
N GLU A 121 -7.16 13.36 9.77
CA GLU A 121 -6.90 11.95 9.98
C GLU A 121 -5.43 11.65 10.30
N SER A 122 -5.22 10.82 11.32
CA SER A 122 -3.92 10.21 11.64
C SER A 122 -3.79 8.77 11.13
N PHE A 123 -4.89 8.23 10.61
CA PHE A 123 -4.99 6.94 9.93
C PHE A 123 -5.86 7.07 8.70
N ILE A 124 -5.44 6.44 7.61
CA ILE A 124 -6.24 6.35 6.40
C ILE A 124 -6.00 5.02 5.68
N ALA A 125 -7.08 4.45 5.16
CA ALA A 125 -7.05 3.32 4.24
C ALA A 125 -7.88 3.65 3.01
N LEU A 126 -7.35 3.32 1.84
CA LEU A 126 -7.96 3.57 0.54
C LEU A 126 -8.04 2.28 -0.24
N LYS A 127 -9.12 2.11 -1.00
CA LYS A 127 -9.19 1.18 -2.13
C LYS A 127 -9.03 1.97 -3.42
N VAL A 128 -8.10 1.55 -4.26
CA VAL A 128 -7.76 2.21 -5.53
C VAL A 128 -7.90 1.20 -6.67
N GLN A 129 -8.40 1.66 -7.81
CA GLN A 129 -8.49 0.89 -9.04
C GLN A 129 -7.61 1.52 -10.12
N ILE A 130 -7.02 0.68 -10.97
CA ILE A 130 -6.19 1.11 -12.10
C ILE A 130 -6.80 0.53 -13.37
N SER A 131 -7.42 1.40 -14.18
CA SER A 131 -8.12 1.01 -15.40
C SER A 131 -7.15 0.94 -16.58
N ASN A 132 -6.35 -0.12 -16.62
CA ASN A 132 -5.50 -0.48 -17.74
C ASN A 132 -5.51 -2.01 -17.99
N TRP A 133 -4.88 -2.46 -19.09
CA TRP A 133 -4.87 -3.88 -19.47
C TRP A 133 -4.22 -4.79 -18.43
N ARG A 134 -3.23 -4.30 -17.68
CA ARG A 134 -2.53 -5.09 -16.67
C ARG A 134 -3.36 -5.29 -15.41
N TRP A 135 -4.12 -4.26 -14.98
CA TRP A 135 -4.68 -4.19 -13.64
C TRP A 135 -6.20 -4.11 -13.55
N ALA A 136 -6.90 -4.02 -14.69
CA ALA A 136 -8.37 -3.92 -14.66
C ALA A 136 -9.00 -5.04 -13.81
N GLY A 137 -9.78 -4.65 -12.80
CA GLY A 137 -10.45 -5.54 -11.86
C GLY A 137 -9.61 -6.00 -10.66
N THR A 138 -8.33 -5.63 -10.57
CA THR A 138 -7.48 -5.92 -9.40
C THR A 138 -7.45 -4.71 -8.46
N PRO A 139 -8.01 -4.79 -7.24
CA PRO A 139 -7.96 -3.68 -6.28
C PRO A 139 -6.59 -3.54 -5.62
N PHE A 140 -6.22 -2.29 -5.36
CA PHE A 140 -5.06 -1.92 -4.55
C PHE A 140 -5.54 -1.29 -3.25
N TYR A 141 -5.10 -1.80 -2.11
CA TYR A 141 -5.41 -1.26 -0.79
C TYR A 141 -4.19 -0.53 -0.25
N LEU A 142 -4.31 0.77 -0.06
CA LEU A 142 -3.25 1.62 0.51
C LEU A 142 -3.62 1.95 1.94
N ARG A 143 -2.73 1.70 2.90
CA ARG A 143 -2.98 1.94 4.32
C ARG A 143 -1.78 2.60 4.98
N THR A 144 -2.06 3.65 5.74
CA THR A 144 -1.05 4.31 6.57
C THR A 144 -1.66 4.86 7.85
N GLY A 145 -0.86 5.01 8.89
CA GLY A 145 -1.29 5.63 10.12
C GLY A 145 -0.19 5.73 11.16
N LYS A 146 -0.43 6.61 12.13
CA LYS A 146 0.39 6.81 13.32
C LYS A 146 -0.17 6.06 14.52
N LYS A 147 0.66 5.79 15.54
CA LYS A 147 0.30 5.02 16.76
C LYS A 147 -0.28 3.64 16.42
N LEU A 148 0.21 3.00 15.38
CA LEU A 148 -0.11 1.62 15.05
C LEU A 148 0.79 0.67 15.88
N LYS A 149 0.38 -0.60 15.97
CA LYS A 149 1.03 -1.61 16.83
C LYS A 149 2.53 -1.76 16.61
N ALA A 150 2.96 -1.63 15.37
CA ALA A 150 4.37 -1.74 15.01
C ALA A 150 4.70 -0.83 13.82
N ARG A 151 5.96 -0.40 13.73
CA ARG A 151 6.47 0.27 12.53
C ARG A 151 6.72 -0.79 11.46
N CYS A 152 6.07 -0.65 10.31
CA CYS A 152 6.36 -1.48 9.14
C CYS A 152 6.07 -0.73 7.85
N SER A 153 6.82 -1.07 6.81
CA SER A 153 6.53 -0.69 5.42
C SER A 153 6.62 -1.96 4.60
N GLU A 154 5.47 -2.41 4.09
CA GLU A 154 5.40 -3.68 3.36
C GLU A 154 4.39 -3.62 2.21
N ILE A 155 4.61 -4.49 1.25
CA ILE A 155 3.72 -4.74 0.13
C ILE A 155 3.35 -6.21 0.16
N ALA A 156 2.06 -6.50 0.23
CA ALA A 156 1.54 -7.86 0.10
C ALA A 156 0.86 -8.01 -1.27
N VAL A 157 1.40 -8.88 -2.10
CA VAL A 157 0.82 -9.28 -3.37
C VAL A 157 0.13 -10.61 -3.16
N VAL A 158 -1.21 -10.60 -3.17
CA VAL A 158 -2.03 -11.78 -2.93
C VAL A 158 -2.48 -12.36 -4.25
N PHE A 159 -2.15 -13.61 -4.50
CA PHE A 159 -2.51 -14.30 -5.72
C PHE A 159 -3.93 -14.85 -5.64
N LYS A 160 -4.54 -15.06 -6.80
CA LYS A 160 -5.84 -15.72 -6.92
C LYS A 160 -5.75 -17.17 -6.44
N GLU A 161 -6.87 -17.68 -6.01
CA GLU A 161 -7.03 -19.10 -5.68
C GLU A 161 -6.84 -19.97 -6.92
N THR A 162 -6.48 -21.22 -6.69
CA THR A 162 -6.46 -22.21 -7.75
C THR A 162 -7.87 -22.39 -8.34
N PRO A 163 -8.02 -22.51 -9.66
CA PRO A 163 -9.35 -22.64 -10.29
C PRO A 163 -10.06 -23.93 -9.88
N HIS A 164 -9.31 -24.92 -9.40
CA HIS A 164 -9.84 -26.20 -8.93
C HIS A 164 -8.90 -26.80 -7.89
N SER A 165 -9.44 -27.22 -6.74
CA SER A 165 -8.69 -27.95 -5.72
C SER A 165 -8.79 -29.47 -5.98
N ILE A 166 -7.64 -30.11 -6.15
CA ILE A 166 -7.54 -31.58 -6.26
C ILE A 166 -7.60 -32.26 -4.89
N PHE A 167 -7.52 -31.50 -3.79
CA PHE A 167 -7.49 -32.01 -2.41
C PHE A 167 -8.87 -32.05 -1.74
N GLY A 168 -9.94 -31.71 -2.49
CA GLY A 168 -11.32 -31.71 -2.01
C GLY A 168 -11.75 -30.43 -1.32
N PRO A 169 -13.03 -30.30 -0.97
CA PRO A 169 -13.60 -29.05 -0.42
C PRO A 169 -13.10 -28.70 0.98
N ASP A 170 -12.64 -29.69 1.74
CA ASP A 170 -12.18 -29.51 3.13
C ASP A 170 -10.68 -29.09 3.23
N ALA A 171 -9.98 -29.01 2.13
CA ALA A 171 -8.55 -28.68 2.12
C ALA A 171 -8.23 -27.23 2.45
N GLY A 172 -9.24 -26.41 2.69
CA GLY A 172 -9.07 -24.98 2.97
C GLY A 172 -8.60 -24.21 1.73
N SER A 173 -9.26 -23.12 1.40
CA SER A 173 -8.80 -22.22 0.35
C SER A 173 -7.78 -21.26 0.94
N HIS A 174 -6.50 -21.52 0.72
CA HIS A 174 -5.44 -20.60 1.10
C HIS A 174 -4.87 -19.93 -0.15
N ARG A 175 -4.74 -18.61 -0.08
CA ARG A 175 -4.16 -17.81 -1.17
C ARG A 175 -2.67 -17.66 -0.96
N ASN A 176 -1.91 -17.96 -1.98
CA ASN A 176 -0.49 -17.66 -1.97
C ASN A 176 -0.26 -16.15 -1.88
N ALA A 177 0.77 -15.73 -1.18
CA ALA A 177 1.12 -14.33 -1.04
C ALA A 177 2.63 -14.11 -1.15
N LEU A 178 3.01 -13.04 -1.84
CA LEU A 178 4.36 -12.52 -1.84
C LEU A 178 4.39 -11.28 -0.95
N ILE A 179 5.12 -11.33 0.15
CA ILE A 179 5.30 -10.22 1.07
C ILE A 179 6.67 -9.59 0.85
N ILE A 180 6.69 -8.33 0.45
CA ILE A 180 7.91 -7.54 0.25
C ILE A 180 7.99 -6.52 1.39
N ARG A 181 8.94 -6.71 2.30
CA ARG A 181 9.21 -5.80 3.41
C ARG A 181 10.24 -4.77 2.97
N LEU A 182 9.93 -3.48 3.22
CA LEU A 182 10.78 -2.36 2.89
C LEU A 182 11.47 -1.79 4.13
N GLN A 183 10.80 -1.84 5.30
CA GLN A 183 11.29 -1.41 6.61
C GLN A 183 10.56 -2.15 7.74
N PRO A 184 11.19 -2.34 8.93
CA PRO A 184 12.57 -1.97 9.27
C PRO A 184 13.60 -2.90 8.63
N ASP A 185 13.27 -4.19 8.45
CA ASP A 185 14.15 -5.20 7.90
C ASP A 185 13.71 -5.55 6.48
N GLU A 186 14.54 -5.15 5.51
CA GLU A 186 14.26 -5.45 4.10
C GLU A 186 14.27 -6.96 3.87
N GLY A 187 13.29 -7.44 3.13
CA GLY A 187 13.19 -8.86 2.82
C GLY A 187 12.00 -9.20 1.95
N MET A 188 11.97 -10.44 1.52
CA MET A 188 10.90 -11.00 0.74
C MET A 188 10.56 -12.40 1.25
N THR A 189 9.28 -12.65 1.46
CA THR A 189 8.76 -13.95 1.88
C THR A 189 7.64 -14.36 0.93
N MET A 190 7.65 -15.60 0.50
CA MET A 190 6.54 -16.18 -0.25
C MET A 190 5.85 -17.21 0.62
N ASP A 191 4.59 -16.97 0.90
CA ASP A 191 3.73 -17.91 1.61
C ASP A 191 3.03 -18.78 0.57
N LEU A 192 3.38 -20.05 0.55
CA LEU A 192 2.78 -21.07 -0.31
C LEU A 192 1.94 -22.00 0.57
N THR A 193 0.77 -22.29 0.15
CA THR A 193 -0.20 -23.14 0.86
C THR A 193 -0.69 -24.27 -0.03
#